data_46e75117924816dc8e777c30219f0763
#
_entry.id   46e75117924816dc8e777c30219f0763
#
_cell.length_a   1.000
_cell.length_b   1.000
_cell.length_c   1.000
_cell.angle_alpha   90.00
_cell.angle_beta   90.00
_cell.angle_gamma   90.00
#
_symmetry.space_group_name_H-M   'P 1'
#
loop_
_entity.id
_entity.type
_entity.pdbx_description
1 polymer ?
#
loop_
_entity_poly.entity_id
_entity_poly.type
_entity_poly.pdbx_seq_one_letter_code
_entity_poly.pdbx_strand_id
1 'polypeptide(L)'
;MNIRFRLIKSAALAAAMLASCASLAIGLNAKDKAEPVRHWDFRTSKLDRKGCPEGWDYRGKPGTPDLKFELVEDKDLKHNVLRIKSDKASGVIMVEGSDIDLKKYPIMRWRWKVVTLPTGADAEIKAKDDQGIAVYVGYGRFTQDSISYTWQTETPRGKTGHSTYNMVVDVDWFTLRDKNDKPDTWFEEEVNVYDDMMKFFKEIPSDWALSISSNSQYTGSEAEVYLDYIEFVEKKADDEKTDEKTADNSKTDEKKADDEKKD
;
A
#
# COMPACT_ATOMS: atom_id res chain seq x y z
N MET A 1 -26.27 60.14 17.59
CA MET A 1 -26.13 60.74 18.92
C MET A 1 -25.74 59.66 19.86
N ASN A 2 -24.42 59.46 20.06
CA ASN A 2 -23.67 59.58 21.31
C ASN A 2 -24.40 58.96 22.51
N ILE A 3 -23.87 58.12 23.35
CA ILE A 3 -22.61 58.11 24.12
C ILE A 3 -22.51 56.80 24.93
N ARG A 4 -21.36 56.08 24.87
CA ARG A 4 -20.36 55.77 25.91
C ARG A 4 -20.69 54.85 27.12
N PHE A 5 -19.89 53.78 27.18
CA PHE A 5 -19.00 53.30 28.26
C PHE A 5 -19.53 53.03 29.70
N ARG A 6 -19.30 51.81 30.26
CA ARG A 6 -18.21 51.57 31.20
C ARG A 6 -18.10 50.12 31.66
N LEU A 7 -16.84 49.67 31.73
CA LEU A 7 -16.35 48.50 32.47
C LEU A 7 -16.64 48.58 33.97
N ILE A 8 -16.81 47.46 34.64
CA ILE A 8 -16.24 47.24 35.99
C ILE A 8 -15.82 45.76 36.12
N LYS A 9 -14.55 45.57 36.55
CA LYS A 9 -13.90 44.36 37.01
C LYS A 9 -14.38 44.01 38.41
N SER A 10 -14.42 42.72 38.79
CA SER A 10 -13.86 42.27 40.05
C SER A 10 -13.73 40.78 40.14
N ALA A 11 -12.58 40.34 40.57
CA ALA A 11 -12.14 39.02 40.86
C ALA A 11 -12.69 38.52 42.21
N ALA A 12 -12.89 37.21 42.30
CA ALA A 12 -12.75 36.51 43.58
C ALA A 12 -12.25 35.08 43.37
N LEU A 13 -11.15 34.87 43.99
CA LEU A 13 -10.36 33.67 44.20
C LEU A 13 -11.04 32.75 45.22
N ALA A 14 -11.17 31.44 44.96
CA ALA A 14 -11.25 30.45 46.02
C ALA A 14 -10.68 29.12 45.54
N ALA A 15 -9.59 28.74 46.19
CA ALA A 15 -8.92 27.46 46.09
C ALA A 15 -9.62 26.41 46.96
N ALA A 16 -9.69 25.17 46.49
CA ALA A 16 -9.73 23.98 47.37
C ALA A 16 -9.23 22.75 46.62
N MET A 17 -8.19 22.27 47.10
CA MET A 17 -7.38 21.09 47.15
C MET A 17 -8.05 19.73 47.02
N LEU A 18 -7.30 18.84 46.33
CA LEU A 18 -7.01 17.42 46.60
C LEU A 18 -8.11 16.37 46.45
N ALA A 19 -7.90 15.55 45.41
CA ALA A 19 -7.83 14.09 45.62
C ALA A 19 -7.00 13.48 44.47
N SER A 20 -5.77 13.09 44.80
CA SER A 20 -4.87 12.26 44.04
C SER A 20 -5.42 10.84 44.01
N CYS A 21 -5.90 10.36 42.81
CA CYS A 21 -5.99 8.94 42.52
C CYS A 21 -5.01 8.67 41.41
N ALA A 22 -3.82 8.23 41.76
CA ALA A 22 -2.85 7.67 40.86
C ALA A 22 -3.40 6.32 40.33
N SER A 23 -4.05 6.33 39.18
CA SER A 23 -4.25 5.14 38.39
C SER A 23 -2.98 4.93 37.57
N LEU A 24 -2.13 4.01 38.03
CA LEU A 24 -1.07 3.42 37.23
C LEU A 24 -1.73 2.65 36.08
N ALA A 25 -2.04 3.33 34.98
CA ALA A 25 -2.27 2.69 33.72
C ALA A 25 -0.91 2.23 33.21
N ILE A 26 -0.64 0.94 33.30
CA ILE A 26 0.44 0.27 32.59
C ILE A 26 0.19 0.56 31.11
N GLY A 27 0.95 1.51 30.56
CA GLY A 27 0.98 1.82 29.15
C GLY A 27 1.50 0.60 28.41
N LEU A 28 0.60 -0.16 27.79
CA LEU A 28 0.95 -1.02 26.69
C LEU A 28 1.57 -0.10 25.62
N ASN A 29 2.86 -0.30 25.36
CA ASN A 29 3.59 0.33 24.26
C ASN A 29 2.80 0.07 22.96
N ALA A 30 1.93 1.01 22.59
CA ALA A 30 1.69 1.25 21.18
C ALA A 30 3.06 1.72 20.65
N LYS A 31 3.77 0.83 19.93
CA LYS A 31 4.92 1.24 19.12
C LYS A 31 4.49 2.51 18.41
N ASP A 32 5.24 3.59 18.58
CA ASP A 32 4.97 4.86 17.91
C ASP A 32 4.87 4.59 16.42
N LYS A 33 3.64 4.50 15.91
CA LYS A 33 3.41 4.46 14.46
C LYS A 33 3.73 5.86 13.97
N ALA A 34 4.66 5.95 13.01
CA ALA A 34 4.94 7.23 12.36
C ALA A 34 3.63 7.77 11.75
N GLU A 35 3.40 9.07 11.90
CA GLU A 35 2.24 9.74 11.31
C GLU A 35 2.35 9.73 9.79
N PRO A 36 1.29 9.34 9.05
CA PRO A 36 1.32 9.28 7.60
C PRO A 36 1.28 10.67 6.98
N VAL A 37 2.09 10.91 5.95
CA VAL A 37 2.00 12.12 5.11
C VAL A 37 0.82 12.04 4.15
N ARG A 38 0.52 10.84 3.68
CA ARG A 38 -0.62 10.53 2.83
C ARG A 38 -1.27 9.27 3.32
N HIS A 39 -2.60 9.33 3.44
CA HIS A 39 -3.41 8.21 3.89
C HIS A 39 -4.69 8.15 3.05
N TRP A 40 -4.86 7.09 2.29
CA TRP A 40 -6.09 6.79 1.61
C TRP A 40 -6.80 5.68 2.38
N ASP A 41 -7.94 5.99 2.98
CA ASP A 41 -8.83 5.02 3.57
C ASP A 41 -10.23 5.09 2.95
N PHE A 42 -11.00 4.08 3.18
CA PHE A 42 -12.35 3.99 2.60
C PHE A 42 -13.46 4.13 3.63
N ARG A 43 -13.14 4.53 4.87
CA ARG A 43 -14.08 4.63 6.00
C ARG A 43 -15.21 5.62 5.73
N THR A 44 -14.87 6.74 5.15
CA THR A 44 -15.80 7.83 4.82
C THR A 44 -15.87 8.13 3.33
N SER A 45 -15.17 7.38 2.51
CA SER A 45 -15.18 7.51 1.06
C SER A 45 -16.60 7.32 0.49
N LYS A 46 -16.80 7.83 -0.71
CA LYS A 46 -18.00 7.60 -1.51
C LYS A 46 -17.61 7.00 -2.84
N LEU A 47 -18.55 6.39 -3.51
CA LEU A 47 -18.38 6.00 -4.90
C LEU A 47 -18.92 7.12 -5.80
N ASP A 48 -18.19 7.38 -6.88
CA ASP A 48 -18.63 8.30 -7.92
C ASP A 48 -19.80 7.70 -8.75
N ARG A 49 -20.27 8.42 -9.77
CA ARG A 49 -21.37 7.95 -10.65
C ARG A 49 -21.03 6.71 -11.47
N LYS A 50 -19.74 6.38 -11.59
CA LYS A 50 -19.25 5.18 -12.30
C LYS A 50 -18.96 4.02 -11.33
N GLY A 51 -19.16 4.23 -10.03
CA GLY A 51 -18.90 3.24 -9.00
C GLY A 51 -17.43 3.18 -8.56
N CYS A 52 -16.59 4.13 -8.99
CA CYS A 52 -15.19 4.23 -8.54
C CYS A 52 -15.11 5.02 -7.22
N PRO A 53 -14.19 4.71 -6.29
CA PRO A 53 -13.97 5.53 -5.11
C PRO A 53 -13.61 6.99 -5.49
N GLU A 54 -14.23 7.96 -4.81
CA GLU A 54 -13.94 9.39 -5.03
C GLU A 54 -12.44 9.67 -4.85
N GLY A 55 -11.87 10.45 -5.79
CA GLY A 55 -10.43 10.77 -5.81
C GLY A 55 -9.56 9.76 -6.52
N TRP A 56 -10.13 8.67 -7.03
CA TRP A 56 -9.45 7.67 -7.85
C TRP A 56 -9.99 7.68 -9.29
N ASP A 57 -9.11 7.50 -10.25
CA ASP A 57 -9.45 7.35 -11.66
C ASP A 57 -9.51 5.86 -12.05
N TYR A 58 -10.63 5.42 -12.62
CA TYR A 58 -10.77 4.05 -13.12
C TYR A 58 -10.36 3.93 -14.58
N ARG A 59 -9.56 2.92 -14.87
CA ARG A 59 -9.23 2.50 -16.25
C ARG A 59 -9.50 1.01 -16.41
N GLY A 60 -10.54 0.70 -17.17
CA GLY A 60 -10.85 -0.66 -17.62
C GLY A 60 -9.97 -1.09 -18.78
N LYS A 61 -9.83 -2.39 -19.00
CA LYS A 61 -9.14 -2.94 -20.14
C LYS A 61 -10.14 -3.14 -21.29
N PRO A 62 -9.93 -2.56 -22.48
CA PRO A 62 -10.80 -2.76 -23.62
C PRO A 62 -11.03 -4.24 -23.95
N GLY A 63 -12.30 -4.61 -24.14
CA GLY A 63 -12.69 -5.98 -24.46
C GLY A 63 -12.86 -6.92 -23.26
N THR A 64 -12.73 -6.41 -22.05
CA THR A 64 -13.03 -7.14 -20.80
C THR A 64 -14.14 -6.45 -20.03
N PRO A 65 -14.89 -7.18 -19.17
CA PRO A 65 -15.78 -6.56 -18.21
C PRO A 65 -15.03 -5.61 -17.25
N ASP A 66 -15.75 -4.63 -16.73
CA ASP A 66 -15.23 -3.71 -15.71
C ASP A 66 -15.18 -4.37 -14.32
N LEU A 67 -14.23 -3.90 -13.50
CA LEU A 67 -14.22 -4.21 -12.08
C LEU A 67 -15.44 -3.60 -11.40
N LYS A 68 -15.92 -4.26 -10.33
CA LYS A 68 -16.98 -3.74 -9.46
C LYS A 68 -16.40 -3.32 -8.13
N PHE A 69 -16.72 -2.10 -7.72
CA PHE A 69 -16.30 -1.52 -6.44
C PHE A 69 -17.52 -1.33 -5.54
N GLU A 70 -17.36 -1.66 -4.28
CA GLU A 70 -18.38 -1.46 -3.26
C GLU A 70 -17.71 -0.98 -1.97
N LEU A 71 -18.36 -0.06 -1.24
CA LEU A 71 -17.97 0.29 0.12
C LEU A 71 -18.83 -0.53 1.06
N VAL A 72 -18.19 -1.39 1.84
CA VAL A 72 -18.89 -2.33 2.73
C VAL A 72 -18.32 -2.25 4.14
N GLU A 73 -19.18 -2.34 5.15
CA GLU A 73 -18.75 -2.43 6.53
C GLU A 73 -18.13 -3.81 6.78
N ASP A 74 -16.85 -3.83 7.17
CA ASP A 74 -16.16 -5.07 7.55
C ASP A 74 -16.55 -5.47 8.98
N LYS A 75 -16.90 -6.74 9.15
CA LYS A 75 -17.38 -7.28 10.44
C LYS A 75 -16.33 -7.25 11.56
N ASP A 76 -15.05 -7.33 11.21
CA ASP A 76 -13.94 -7.40 12.17
C ASP A 76 -13.39 -5.99 12.49
N LEU A 77 -13.29 -5.13 11.47
CA LEU A 77 -12.76 -3.78 11.59
C LEU A 77 -13.80 -2.76 12.07
N LYS A 78 -15.11 -3.03 11.89
CA LYS A 78 -16.23 -2.16 12.28
C LYS A 78 -16.22 -0.80 11.60
N HIS A 79 -15.72 -0.75 10.36
CA HIS A 79 -15.79 0.41 9.49
C HIS A 79 -15.83 -0.02 8.01
N ASN A 80 -16.13 0.92 7.13
CA ASN A 80 -16.16 0.66 5.69
C ASN A 80 -14.77 0.43 5.13
N VAL A 81 -14.70 -0.52 4.21
CA VAL A 81 -13.52 -0.88 3.41
C VAL A 81 -13.92 -0.95 1.94
N LEU A 82 -12.96 -0.84 1.06
CA LEU A 82 -13.18 -1.03 -0.38
C LEU A 82 -13.20 -2.53 -0.70
N ARG A 83 -14.32 -3.01 -1.23
CA ARG A 83 -14.47 -4.33 -1.84
C ARG A 83 -14.30 -4.22 -3.34
N ILE A 84 -13.46 -5.05 -3.93
CA ILE A 84 -13.21 -5.13 -5.36
C ILE A 84 -13.58 -6.52 -5.84
N LYS A 85 -14.41 -6.61 -6.85
CA LYS A 85 -14.77 -7.85 -7.54
C LYS A 85 -14.32 -7.83 -8.98
N SER A 86 -13.71 -8.92 -9.38
CA SER A 86 -13.30 -9.20 -10.76
C SER A 86 -13.98 -10.50 -11.20
N ASP A 87 -14.80 -10.44 -12.26
CA ASP A 87 -15.43 -11.62 -12.89
C ASP A 87 -15.04 -11.61 -14.38
N LYS A 88 -14.02 -12.39 -14.72
CA LYS A 88 -13.37 -12.39 -16.05
C LYS A 88 -12.96 -10.98 -16.48
N ALA A 89 -12.72 -10.14 -15.51
CA ALA A 89 -12.52 -8.71 -15.65
C ALA A 89 -11.05 -8.33 -15.46
N SER A 90 -10.70 -7.15 -15.94
CA SER A 90 -9.40 -6.52 -15.71
C SER A 90 -9.57 -5.02 -15.71
N GLY A 91 -8.92 -4.37 -14.75
CA GLY A 91 -8.93 -2.93 -14.62
C GLY A 91 -8.07 -2.47 -13.46
N VAL A 92 -7.93 -1.15 -13.37
CA VAL A 92 -7.11 -0.50 -12.36
C VAL A 92 -7.79 0.79 -11.90
N ILE A 93 -7.75 1.06 -10.60
CA ILE A 93 -7.97 2.39 -10.07
C ILE A 93 -6.62 3.01 -9.76
N MET A 94 -6.47 4.32 -9.96
CA MET A 94 -5.20 5.02 -9.79
C MET A 94 -5.38 6.41 -9.22
N VAL A 95 -4.35 6.86 -8.51
CA VAL A 95 -4.24 8.20 -7.95
C VAL A 95 -2.81 8.70 -8.12
N GLU A 96 -2.65 10.01 -8.30
CA GLU A 96 -1.34 10.63 -8.40
C GLU A 96 -0.60 10.54 -7.05
N GLY A 97 0.69 10.20 -7.11
CA GLY A 97 1.55 10.05 -5.94
C GLY A 97 2.74 11.04 -5.93
N SER A 98 2.93 11.78 -7.01
CA SER A 98 4.09 12.66 -7.23
C SER A 98 4.24 13.81 -6.23
N ASP A 99 3.21 14.11 -5.44
CA ASP A 99 3.25 15.09 -4.35
C ASP A 99 3.84 14.53 -3.04
N ILE A 100 4.16 13.24 -3.00
CA ILE A 100 4.78 12.59 -1.83
C ILE A 100 6.31 12.65 -1.96
N ASP A 101 6.98 13.27 -0.99
CA ASP A 101 8.44 13.21 -0.88
C ASP A 101 8.89 11.84 -0.39
N LEU A 102 9.18 10.93 -1.33
CA LEU A 102 9.62 9.56 -1.01
C LEU A 102 10.98 9.48 -0.31
N LYS A 103 11.81 10.54 -0.34
CA LYS A 103 13.04 10.58 0.47
C LYS A 103 12.73 10.70 1.95
N LYS A 104 11.64 11.41 2.29
CA LYS A 104 11.20 11.60 3.66
C LYS A 104 10.21 10.52 4.10
N TYR A 105 9.34 10.09 3.19
CA TYR A 105 8.27 9.13 3.45
C TYR A 105 8.40 7.89 2.53
N PRO A 106 9.49 7.12 2.67
CA PRO A 106 9.81 6.03 1.75
C PRO A 106 8.93 4.79 1.94
N ILE A 107 8.30 4.65 3.09
CA ILE A 107 7.62 3.42 3.49
C ILE A 107 6.15 3.50 3.12
N MET A 108 5.73 2.61 2.22
CA MET A 108 4.33 2.38 1.90
C MET A 108 3.80 1.22 2.74
N ARG A 109 2.68 1.44 3.42
CA ARG A 109 1.92 0.42 4.16
C ARG A 109 0.53 0.32 3.62
N TRP A 110 -0.02 -0.90 3.63
CA TRP A 110 -1.43 -1.10 3.31
C TRP A 110 -1.97 -2.32 4.05
N ARG A 111 -3.30 -2.41 4.12
CA ARG A 111 -3.96 -3.57 4.70
C ARG A 111 -5.00 -4.10 3.72
N TRP A 112 -4.86 -5.36 3.39
CA TRP A 112 -5.68 -6.06 2.43
C TRP A 112 -6.17 -7.42 2.90
N LYS A 113 -7.19 -7.94 2.22
CA LYS A 113 -7.77 -9.25 2.48
C LYS A 113 -8.23 -9.84 1.15
N VAL A 114 -8.00 -11.13 0.95
CA VAL A 114 -8.52 -11.87 -0.20
C VAL A 114 -9.51 -12.92 0.30
N VAL A 115 -10.70 -12.94 -0.31
CA VAL A 115 -11.75 -13.94 -0.07
C VAL A 115 -11.70 -15.00 -1.17
N THR A 116 -11.53 -14.57 -2.44
CA THR A 116 -11.44 -15.45 -3.59
C THR A 116 -10.26 -15.06 -4.46
N LEU A 117 -9.39 -16.01 -4.75
CA LEU A 117 -8.28 -15.86 -5.70
C LEU A 117 -8.70 -16.37 -7.08
N PRO A 118 -8.17 -15.78 -8.17
CA PRO A 118 -8.39 -16.28 -9.53
C PRO A 118 -7.85 -17.70 -9.66
N THR A 119 -8.68 -18.63 -10.12
CA THR A 119 -8.32 -20.05 -10.18
C THR A 119 -7.17 -20.30 -11.15
N GLY A 120 -6.07 -20.86 -10.65
CA GLY A 120 -4.90 -21.23 -11.45
C GLY A 120 -4.11 -20.07 -12.02
N ALA A 121 -4.30 -18.86 -11.48
CA ALA A 121 -3.51 -17.68 -11.84
C ALA A 121 -2.04 -17.84 -11.45
N ASP A 122 -1.14 -17.49 -12.38
CA ASP A 122 0.30 -17.68 -12.25
C ASP A 122 1.05 -16.58 -13.02
N ALA A 123 1.76 -15.72 -12.31
CA ALA A 123 2.51 -14.59 -12.88
C ALA A 123 3.68 -15.02 -13.78
N GLU A 124 4.17 -16.26 -13.65
CA GLU A 124 5.22 -16.79 -14.51
C GLU A 124 4.68 -17.27 -15.87
N ILE A 125 3.34 -17.37 -16.03
CA ILE A 125 2.69 -17.85 -17.25
C ILE A 125 1.82 -16.74 -17.83
N LYS A 126 2.28 -16.06 -18.86
CA LYS A 126 1.59 -14.91 -19.50
C LYS A 126 0.09 -15.14 -19.79
N ALA A 127 -0.31 -16.35 -20.18
CA ALA A 127 -1.71 -16.70 -20.45
C ALA A 127 -2.54 -16.92 -19.16
N LYS A 128 -1.93 -16.85 -17.99
CA LYS A 128 -2.54 -17.03 -16.65
C LYS A 128 -2.17 -15.91 -15.70
N ASP A 129 -1.61 -14.82 -16.20
CA ASP A 129 -1.10 -13.71 -15.41
C ASP A 129 -2.24 -12.82 -14.88
N ASP A 130 -3.08 -13.45 -14.05
CA ASP A 130 -4.08 -12.82 -13.21
C ASP A 130 -3.59 -12.77 -11.76
N GLN A 131 -4.21 -11.92 -10.94
CA GLN A 131 -3.92 -11.83 -9.52
C GLN A 131 -5.16 -11.44 -8.72
N GLY A 132 -5.25 -11.88 -7.47
CA GLY A 132 -6.31 -11.48 -6.55
C GLY A 132 -6.34 -9.98 -6.41
N ILE A 133 -5.23 -9.40 -5.97
CA ILE A 133 -5.03 -7.95 -5.86
C ILE A 133 -3.55 -7.62 -6.09
N ALA A 134 -3.30 -6.46 -6.66
CA ALA A 134 -1.97 -5.88 -6.77
C ALA A 134 -2.00 -4.39 -6.45
N VAL A 135 -0.99 -3.92 -5.74
CA VAL A 135 -0.68 -2.51 -5.51
C VAL A 135 0.53 -2.17 -6.37
N TYR A 136 0.40 -1.15 -7.21
CA TYR A 136 1.45 -0.72 -8.13
C TYR A 136 1.94 0.67 -7.76
N VAL A 137 3.23 0.89 -7.95
CA VAL A 137 3.82 2.21 -8.11
C VAL A 137 4.48 2.25 -9.48
N GLY A 138 4.16 3.25 -10.29
CA GLY A 138 4.63 3.30 -11.67
C GLY A 138 4.50 4.67 -12.28
N TYR A 139 5.11 4.84 -13.45
CA TYR A 139 5.13 6.10 -14.17
C TYR A 139 5.06 5.88 -15.68
N GLY A 140 4.97 6.99 -16.41
CA GLY A 140 4.97 6.99 -17.86
C GLY A 140 3.58 7.07 -18.49
N ARG A 141 3.51 7.82 -19.57
CA ARG A 141 2.26 8.07 -20.29
C ARG A 141 2.07 7.17 -21.50
N PHE A 142 3.16 6.87 -22.19
CA PHE A 142 3.17 6.08 -23.45
C PHE A 142 3.90 4.75 -23.27
N THR A 143 5.03 4.75 -22.59
CA THR A 143 5.69 3.58 -22.03
C THR A 143 5.47 3.61 -20.53
N GLN A 144 5.08 2.51 -19.95
CA GLN A 144 4.77 2.42 -18.52
C GLN A 144 5.74 1.46 -17.85
N ASP A 145 6.46 1.97 -16.87
CA ASP A 145 7.29 1.16 -15.99
C ASP A 145 6.64 1.12 -14.61
N SER A 146 6.51 -0.06 -14.03
CA SER A 146 5.80 -0.26 -12.79
C SER A 146 6.48 -1.29 -11.90
N ILE A 147 6.37 -1.10 -10.61
CA ILE A 147 6.65 -2.10 -9.58
C ILE A 147 5.31 -2.55 -9.02
N SER A 148 5.12 -3.86 -8.89
CA SER A 148 3.86 -4.46 -8.48
C SER A 148 4.06 -5.36 -7.26
N TYR A 149 3.26 -5.12 -6.23
CA TYR A 149 3.19 -5.95 -5.03
C TYR A 149 1.89 -6.74 -5.06
N THR A 150 1.99 -8.08 -5.13
CA THR A 150 0.86 -8.92 -5.54
C THR A 150 0.46 -9.96 -4.51
N TRP A 151 -0.83 -10.31 -4.52
CA TRP A 151 -1.35 -11.54 -3.94
C TRP A 151 -1.73 -12.50 -5.07
N GLN A 152 -0.96 -13.56 -5.21
CA GLN A 152 -1.04 -14.53 -6.30
C GLN A 152 -1.77 -15.82 -5.91
N THR A 153 -2.09 -16.66 -6.90
CA THR A 153 -2.62 -18.00 -6.65
C THR A 153 -1.50 -19.04 -6.68
N GLU A 154 -0.90 -19.31 -7.85
CA GLU A 154 0.09 -20.37 -8.01
C GLU A 154 1.53 -19.89 -7.81
N THR A 155 1.84 -18.65 -8.18
CA THR A 155 3.16 -18.06 -7.94
C THR A 155 3.42 -17.94 -6.45
N PRO A 156 4.46 -18.60 -5.90
CA PRO A 156 4.65 -18.68 -4.46
C PRO A 156 5.12 -17.34 -3.85
N ARG A 157 4.78 -17.12 -2.59
CA ARG A 157 5.25 -16.01 -1.78
C ARG A 157 6.78 -15.89 -1.82
N GLY A 158 7.28 -14.66 -1.94
CA GLY A 158 8.70 -14.33 -2.04
C GLY A 158 9.28 -14.43 -3.45
N LYS A 159 8.49 -14.94 -4.41
CA LYS A 159 8.90 -14.94 -5.83
C LYS A 159 8.85 -13.53 -6.39
N THR A 160 9.81 -13.22 -7.25
CA THR A 160 9.87 -11.97 -8.01
C THR A 160 10.11 -12.27 -9.48
N GLY A 161 9.70 -11.38 -10.34
CA GLY A 161 9.96 -11.51 -11.77
C GLY A 161 9.68 -10.22 -12.52
N HIS A 162 9.78 -10.31 -13.84
CA HIS A 162 9.58 -9.22 -14.76
C HIS A 162 8.65 -9.65 -15.88
N SER A 163 7.72 -8.77 -16.27
CA SER A 163 6.77 -9.01 -17.35
C SER A 163 6.68 -7.80 -18.26
N THR A 164 6.71 -8.03 -19.58
CA THR A 164 6.51 -6.99 -20.59
C THR A 164 5.19 -7.22 -21.31
N TYR A 165 4.31 -6.20 -21.33
CA TYR A 165 3.03 -6.23 -22.01
C TYR A 165 3.01 -5.25 -23.18
N ASN A 166 2.56 -5.74 -24.34
CA ASN A 166 2.37 -4.92 -25.54
C ASN A 166 3.60 -4.09 -25.95
N MET A 167 4.81 -4.52 -25.57
CA MET A 167 6.12 -3.86 -25.83
C MET A 167 6.27 -2.44 -25.26
N VAL A 168 5.34 -2.00 -24.41
CA VAL A 168 5.33 -0.63 -23.88
C VAL A 168 4.99 -0.54 -22.40
N VAL A 169 4.70 -1.67 -21.75
CA VAL A 169 4.40 -1.74 -20.32
C VAL A 169 5.32 -2.78 -19.70
N ASP A 170 6.21 -2.35 -18.84
CA ASP A 170 7.13 -3.18 -18.10
C ASP A 170 6.73 -3.21 -16.62
N VAL A 171 6.72 -4.41 -16.04
CA VAL A 171 6.30 -4.62 -14.65
C VAL A 171 7.31 -5.52 -13.95
N ASP A 172 7.97 -4.98 -12.95
CA ASP A 172 8.73 -5.77 -11.96
C ASP A 172 7.79 -6.14 -10.83
N TRP A 173 7.55 -7.43 -10.63
CA TRP A 173 6.54 -7.90 -9.67
C TRP A 173 7.13 -8.67 -8.50
N PHE A 174 6.49 -8.53 -7.35
CA PHE A 174 6.79 -9.20 -6.09
C PHE A 174 5.54 -9.93 -5.60
N THR A 175 5.63 -11.23 -5.37
CA THR A 175 4.57 -12.00 -4.71
C THR A 175 4.73 -11.90 -3.20
N LEU A 176 3.90 -11.06 -2.57
CA LEU A 176 3.90 -10.91 -1.12
C LEU A 176 3.05 -11.97 -0.42
N ARG A 177 2.00 -12.43 -1.10
CA ARG A 177 1.04 -13.43 -0.60
C ARG A 177 0.65 -14.40 -1.69
N ASP A 178 0.29 -15.64 -1.29
CA ASP A 178 -0.19 -16.66 -2.21
C ASP A 178 -1.41 -17.44 -1.65
N LYS A 179 -1.83 -18.50 -2.35
CA LYS A 179 -2.97 -19.35 -1.97
C LYS A 179 -2.81 -20.08 -0.64
N ASN A 180 -1.61 -20.13 -0.06
CA ASN A 180 -1.34 -20.75 1.23
C ASN A 180 -1.63 -19.80 2.40
N ASP A 181 -1.76 -18.50 2.14
CA ASP A 181 -2.23 -17.54 3.14
C ASP A 181 -3.72 -17.77 3.40
N LYS A 182 -4.13 -17.64 4.67
CA LYS A 182 -5.50 -17.92 5.09
C LYS A 182 -6.48 -16.95 4.43
N PRO A 183 -7.48 -17.42 3.67
CA PRO A 183 -8.49 -16.55 3.08
C PRO A 183 -9.34 -15.85 4.15
N ASP A 184 -10.02 -14.77 3.76
CA ASP A 184 -10.87 -13.92 4.63
C ASP A 184 -10.13 -13.46 5.91
N THR A 185 -8.81 -13.19 5.78
CA THR A 185 -7.97 -12.71 6.87
C THR A 185 -7.27 -11.43 6.43
N TRP A 186 -7.28 -10.42 7.30
CA TRP A 186 -6.57 -9.17 7.08
C TRP A 186 -5.08 -9.32 7.29
N PHE A 187 -4.31 -8.84 6.33
CA PHE A 187 -2.85 -8.76 6.40
C PHE A 187 -2.41 -7.31 6.15
N GLU A 188 -1.41 -6.89 6.88
CA GLU A 188 -0.74 -5.59 6.70
C GLU A 188 0.61 -5.85 6.05
N GLU A 189 0.93 -5.08 5.02
CA GLU A 189 2.21 -5.12 4.31
C GLU A 189 2.94 -3.79 4.48
N GLU A 190 4.26 -3.87 4.38
CA GLU A 190 5.15 -2.71 4.42
C GLU A 190 6.29 -2.91 3.42
N VAL A 191 6.54 -1.92 2.57
CA VAL A 191 7.64 -1.91 1.59
C VAL A 191 8.32 -0.55 1.55
N ASN A 192 9.60 -0.53 1.19
CA ASN A 192 10.34 0.70 0.94
C ASN A 192 10.26 1.06 -0.55
N VAL A 193 9.27 1.88 -0.91
CA VAL A 193 9.04 2.30 -2.31
C VAL A 193 10.19 3.12 -2.87
N TYR A 194 10.86 3.94 -2.03
CA TYR A 194 12.02 4.71 -2.47
C TYR A 194 13.14 3.79 -2.95
N ASP A 195 13.50 2.80 -2.14
CA ASP A 195 14.58 1.85 -2.48
C ASP A 195 14.22 1.01 -3.70
N ASP A 196 12.96 0.57 -3.80
CA ASP A 196 12.49 -0.19 -4.96
C ASP A 196 12.51 0.65 -6.24
N MET A 197 12.05 1.91 -6.23
CA MET A 197 12.15 2.80 -7.39
C MET A 197 13.62 3.06 -7.78
N MET A 198 14.49 3.32 -6.81
CA MET A 198 15.92 3.49 -7.08
C MET A 198 16.56 2.23 -7.65
N LYS A 199 16.13 1.06 -7.22
CA LYS A 199 16.61 -0.22 -7.73
C LYS A 199 16.17 -0.50 -9.17
N PHE A 200 14.90 -0.29 -9.50
CA PHE A 200 14.32 -0.67 -10.79
C PHE A 200 14.34 0.47 -11.81
N PHE A 201 13.93 1.68 -11.42
CA PHE A 201 13.88 2.84 -12.31
C PHE A 201 15.16 3.68 -12.33
N LYS A 202 16.06 3.49 -11.32
CA LYS A 202 17.30 4.28 -11.11
C LYS A 202 17.06 5.74 -10.74
N GLU A 203 15.83 6.15 -10.57
CA GLU A 203 15.39 7.50 -10.19
C GLU A 203 14.04 7.46 -9.51
N ILE A 204 13.63 8.57 -8.92
CA ILE A 204 12.25 8.80 -8.50
C ILE A 204 11.56 9.62 -9.59
N PRO A 205 10.65 9.03 -10.37
CA PRO A 205 9.96 9.74 -11.44
C PRO A 205 9.11 10.90 -10.89
N SER A 206 9.07 12.00 -11.63
CA SER A 206 8.31 13.19 -11.20
C SER A 206 6.79 13.08 -11.39
N ASP A 207 6.33 12.04 -12.11
CA ASP A 207 4.92 11.81 -12.50
C ASP A 207 4.43 10.41 -12.13
N TRP A 208 4.95 9.85 -11.04
CA TRP A 208 4.54 8.52 -10.60
C TRP A 208 3.12 8.51 -10.01
N ALA A 209 2.46 7.37 -10.12
CA ALA A 209 1.12 7.12 -9.61
C ALA A 209 1.08 5.83 -8.78
N LEU A 210 0.18 5.82 -7.80
CA LEU A 210 -0.25 4.64 -7.07
C LEU A 210 -1.46 4.03 -7.79
N SER A 211 -1.47 2.70 -7.96
CA SER A 211 -2.58 2.02 -8.61
C SER A 211 -2.93 0.73 -7.90
N ILE A 212 -4.20 0.34 -7.98
CA ILE A 212 -4.73 -0.91 -7.44
C ILE A 212 -5.46 -1.65 -8.54
N SER A 213 -5.16 -2.92 -8.71
CA SER A 213 -5.75 -3.78 -9.71
C SER A 213 -6.23 -5.11 -9.11
N SER A 214 -7.23 -5.71 -9.74
CA SER A 214 -7.62 -7.11 -9.57
C SER A 214 -7.90 -7.68 -10.95
N ASN A 215 -7.31 -8.82 -11.30
CA ASN A 215 -7.45 -9.41 -12.63
C ASN A 215 -7.87 -10.87 -12.52
N SER A 216 -8.82 -11.26 -13.37
CA SER A 216 -9.31 -12.64 -13.49
C SER A 216 -9.65 -13.01 -14.94
N GLN A 217 -9.20 -12.18 -15.89
CA GLN A 217 -9.56 -12.28 -17.31
C GLN A 217 -8.85 -13.42 -18.04
N TYR A 218 -7.55 -13.65 -17.75
CA TYR A 218 -6.76 -14.67 -18.47
C TYR A 218 -7.18 -16.08 -18.07
N THR A 219 -7.52 -16.28 -16.82
CA THR A 219 -8.01 -17.57 -16.30
C THR A 219 -9.51 -17.76 -16.53
N GLY A 220 -10.23 -16.67 -16.86
CA GLY A 220 -11.69 -16.70 -17.05
C GLY A 220 -12.44 -17.01 -15.74
N SER A 221 -11.88 -16.65 -14.59
CA SER A 221 -12.38 -16.95 -13.25
C SER A 221 -12.88 -15.70 -12.52
N GLU A 222 -12.98 -15.75 -11.21
CA GLU A 222 -13.42 -14.67 -10.35
C GLU A 222 -12.37 -14.36 -9.28
N ALA A 223 -12.33 -13.10 -8.83
CA ALA A 223 -11.62 -12.68 -7.63
C ALA A 223 -12.52 -11.78 -6.77
N GLU A 224 -12.38 -11.89 -5.45
CA GLU A 224 -13.01 -11.01 -4.49
C GLU A 224 -11.98 -10.62 -3.41
N VAL A 225 -11.71 -9.33 -3.33
CA VAL A 225 -10.66 -8.77 -2.47
C VAL A 225 -11.15 -7.52 -1.77
N TYR A 226 -10.47 -7.19 -0.68
CA TYR A 226 -10.80 -6.04 0.16
C TYR A 226 -9.52 -5.25 0.47
N LEU A 227 -9.65 -3.93 0.47
CA LEU A 227 -8.60 -3.00 0.83
C LEU A 227 -9.14 -2.04 1.91
N ASP A 228 -8.40 -1.92 3.02
CA ASP A 228 -8.78 -1.05 4.11
C ASP A 228 -8.14 0.34 3.96
N TYR A 229 -6.83 0.40 3.79
CA TYR A 229 -6.08 1.64 3.58
C TYR A 229 -4.77 1.40 2.83
N ILE A 230 -4.21 2.50 2.31
CA ILE A 230 -2.81 2.63 1.89
C ILE A 230 -2.28 3.93 2.48
N GLU A 231 -1.07 3.91 3.03
CA GLU A 231 -0.43 5.09 3.62
C GLU A 231 1.06 5.14 3.31
N PHE A 232 1.63 6.37 3.35
CA PHE A 232 3.07 6.61 3.27
C PHE A 232 3.57 7.25 4.56
N VAL A 233 4.64 6.69 5.12
CA VAL A 233 5.20 7.08 6.40
C VAL A 233 6.72 7.24 6.36
N GLU A 234 7.27 7.93 7.36
CA GLU A 234 8.72 8.01 7.57
C GLU A 234 9.30 6.62 7.93
N LYS A 235 10.54 6.36 7.52
CA LYS A 235 11.29 5.19 7.97
C LYS A 235 11.61 5.34 9.47
N LYS A 236 11.42 4.29 10.24
CA LYS A 236 11.76 4.32 11.67
C LYS A 236 13.28 4.26 11.87
N ALA A 237 13.78 5.00 12.83
CA ALA A 237 15.21 5.04 13.15
C ALA A 237 15.81 3.67 13.58
N ASP A 238 14.98 2.73 14.04
CA ASP A 238 15.44 1.38 14.40
C ASP A 238 15.71 0.50 13.17
N ASP A 239 15.09 0.80 12.05
CA ASP A 239 15.27 0.06 10.78
C ASP A 239 16.61 0.45 10.09
N GLU A 240 17.15 1.65 10.35
CA GLU A 240 18.45 2.09 9.83
C GLU A 240 19.63 1.25 10.36
N LYS A 241 19.57 0.80 11.62
CA LYS A 241 20.65 0.00 12.24
C LYS A 241 20.77 -1.41 11.70
N THR A 242 19.72 -1.93 11.08
CA THR A 242 19.70 -3.28 10.50
C THR A 242 20.31 -3.27 9.10
N ASP A 243 20.07 -2.22 8.33
CA ASP A 243 20.61 -2.07 6.98
C ASP A 243 22.13 -1.82 6.99
N GLU A 244 22.66 -1.03 7.96
CA GLU A 244 24.11 -0.84 8.11
C GLU A 244 24.85 -2.13 8.48
N LYS A 245 24.26 -3.00 9.32
CA LYS A 245 24.87 -4.29 9.69
C LYS A 245 24.89 -5.29 8.53
N THR A 246 23.88 -5.26 7.66
CA THR A 246 23.82 -6.13 6.47
C THR A 246 24.79 -5.67 5.38
N ALA A 247 24.97 -4.36 5.22
CA ALA A 247 25.93 -3.79 4.27
C ALA A 247 27.39 -4.03 4.68
N ASP A 248 27.69 -4.06 5.98
CA ASP A 248 29.04 -4.31 6.51
C ASP A 248 29.43 -5.81 6.40
N ASN A 249 28.46 -6.70 6.61
CA ASN A 249 28.68 -8.16 6.43
C ASN A 249 28.90 -8.54 4.94
N SER A 250 28.22 -7.88 3.99
CA SER A 250 28.44 -8.20 2.56
C SER A 250 29.80 -7.79 2.06
N LYS A 251 30.42 -6.73 2.59
CA LYS A 251 31.78 -6.30 2.26
C LYS A 251 32.87 -7.20 2.84
N THR A 252 32.60 -7.90 3.94
CA THR A 252 33.53 -8.85 4.54
C THR A 252 33.57 -10.18 3.79
N ASP A 253 32.47 -10.61 3.20
CA ASP A 253 32.39 -11.87 2.45
C ASP A 253 33.02 -11.74 1.03
N GLU A 254 32.89 -10.59 0.36
CA GLU A 254 33.59 -10.34 -0.91
C GLU A 254 35.12 -10.28 -0.74
N LYS A 255 35.62 -9.76 0.38
CA LYS A 255 37.05 -9.69 0.65
C LYS A 255 37.70 -11.03 0.96
N LYS A 256 36.92 -12.00 1.50
CA LYS A 256 37.40 -13.37 1.72
C LYS A 256 37.45 -14.20 0.44
N ALA A 257 36.57 -13.94 -0.53
CA ALA A 257 36.52 -14.67 -1.78
C ALA A 257 37.69 -14.31 -2.74
N ASP A 258 38.26 -13.11 -2.59
CA ASP A 258 39.40 -12.67 -3.41
C ASP A 258 40.77 -13.12 -2.86
N ASP A 259 40.88 -13.39 -1.55
CA ASP A 259 42.13 -13.90 -0.94
C ASP A 259 42.32 -15.42 -1.13
N GLU A 260 41.25 -16.22 -1.31
CA GLU A 260 41.37 -17.66 -1.59
C GLU A 260 41.72 -18.03 -3.05
N LYS A 261 41.81 -17.05 -3.96
CA LYS A 261 42.20 -17.25 -5.37
C LYS A 261 43.66 -16.94 -5.67
N LYS A 262 44.49 -16.70 -4.65
CA LYS A 262 45.91 -16.31 -4.82
C LYS A 262 46.92 -17.29 -4.24
N ASP A 263 46.50 -18.49 -3.85
CA ASP A 263 47.42 -19.61 -3.48
C ASP A 263 47.34 -20.74 -4.52
#